data_088b051655585d3743f007cb9b29ca0a
#
_entry.id   088b051655585d3743f007cb9b29ca0a
#
_cell.length_a   1.000
_cell.length_b   1.000
_cell.length_c   1.000
_cell.angle_alpha   90.00
_cell.angle_beta   90.00
_cell.angle_gamma   90.00
#
_symmetry.space_group_name_H-M   'P 1'
#
loop_
_entity.id
_entity.type
_entity.pdbx_description
1 polymer ?
#
loop_
_entity_poly.entity_id
_entity_poly.type
_entity_poly.pdbx_seq_one_letter_code
_entity_poly.pdbx_strand_id
1 'polypeptide(L)'
;MFLGTIGVRHIVDKVQAGGRFSVLEHPMSPRALASPLHRHHNEDEYSWIIEGRVGALLGDEVLYGGPGDFILKPRGQWHTFWNAGDEPARILEIISPAGFEQFFDELSDRGGVDKISTEALDELCARYDLEMDVDSVPELCKRFDLKFPGVPI
;
A
#
# COMPACT_ATOMS: atom_id res chain seq x y z
N MET A 1 5.37 -10.90 7.00
CA MET A 1 6.27 -10.20 6.05
C MET A 1 6.23 -8.72 6.36
N PHE A 2 7.35 -8.00 6.30
CA PHE A 2 7.44 -6.56 6.53
C PHE A 2 8.24 -5.92 5.40
N LEU A 3 7.69 -4.85 4.78
CA LEU A 3 8.25 -4.25 3.56
C LEU A 3 9.03 -2.95 3.79
N GLY A 4 9.17 -2.53 5.05
CA GLY A 4 9.83 -1.28 5.44
C GLY A 4 8.94 -0.44 6.35
N THR A 5 7.73 -0.10 5.92
CA THR A 5 6.75 0.67 6.70
C THR A 5 5.47 -0.09 7.00
N ILE A 6 5.11 -1.04 6.16
CA ILE A 6 3.92 -1.87 6.32
C ILE A 6 4.27 -3.34 6.34
N GLY A 7 3.48 -4.11 7.08
CA GLY A 7 3.48 -5.56 7.02
C GLY A 7 2.52 -6.08 5.97
N VAL A 8 2.70 -7.34 5.60
CA VAL A 8 1.78 -8.06 4.71
C VAL A 8 1.53 -9.44 5.31
N ARG A 9 0.25 -9.76 5.53
CA ARG A 9 -0.19 -11.09 5.90
C ARG A 9 -1.29 -11.53 4.93
N HIS A 10 -1.07 -12.63 4.23
CA HIS A 10 -2.06 -13.20 3.32
C HIS A 10 -3.21 -13.83 4.12
N ILE A 11 -4.44 -13.46 3.80
CA ILE A 11 -5.66 -14.00 4.41
C ILE A 11 -6.37 -14.93 3.43
N VAL A 12 -6.63 -14.43 2.21
CA VAL A 12 -7.21 -15.19 1.11
C VAL A 12 -6.38 -14.94 -0.14
N ASP A 13 -5.82 -15.99 -0.71
CA ASP A 13 -5.02 -15.89 -1.92
C ASP A 13 -5.84 -16.11 -3.20
N LYS A 14 -5.19 -15.89 -4.33
CA LYS A 14 -5.76 -16.05 -5.66
C LYS A 14 -6.40 -17.44 -5.89
N VAL A 15 -5.74 -18.48 -5.41
CA VAL A 15 -6.21 -19.86 -5.60
C VAL A 15 -7.48 -20.12 -4.82
N GLN A 16 -7.48 -19.74 -3.54
CA GLN A 16 -8.64 -19.90 -2.66
C GLN A 16 -9.89 -19.19 -3.18
N ALA A 17 -9.71 -18.01 -3.78
CA ALA A 17 -10.83 -17.20 -4.30
C ALA A 17 -11.14 -17.43 -5.77
N GLY A 18 -10.47 -18.37 -6.44
CA GLY A 18 -10.68 -18.64 -7.86
C GLY A 18 -10.35 -17.45 -8.77
N GLY A 19 -9.37 -16.65 -8.40
CA GLY A 19 -8.92 -15.49 -9.17
C GLY A 19 -9.77 -14.24 -9.04
N ARG A 20 -10.87 -14.27 -8.29
CA ARG A 20 -11.82 -13.14 -8.21
C ARG A 20 -11.35 -12.01 -7.30
N PHE A 21 -10.70 -12.34 -6.20
CA PHE A 21 -10.16 -11.38 -5.24
C PHE A 21 -9.06 -12.02 -4.41
N SER A 22 -8.29 -11.19 -3.72
CA SER A 22 -7.42 -11.60 -2.62
C SER A 22 -7.68 -10.70 -1.41
N VAL A 23 -7.32 -11.18 -0.22
CA VAL A 23 -7.42 -10.42 1.02
C VAL A 23 -6.09 -10.48 1.74
N LEU A 24 -5.57 -9.30 2.05
CA LEU A 24 -4.36 -9.12 2.83
C LEU A 24 -4.68 -8.35 4.12
N GLU A 25 -3.85 -8.51 5.11
CA GLU A 25 -3.81 -7.62 6.25
C GLU A 25 -2.50 -6.83 6.20
N HIS A 26 -2.60 -5.51 6.38
CA HIS A 26 -1.46 -4.63 6.49
C HIS A 26 -1.39 -4.01 7.87
N PRO A 27 -0.54 -4.54 8.77
CA PRO A 27 -0.11 -3.79 9.95
C PRO A 27 0.77 -2.62 9.51
N MET A 28 0.56 -1.45 10.12
CA MET A 28 1.30 -0.22 9.80
C MET A 28 1.90 0.38 11.07
N SER A 29 3.18 0.68 11.01
CA SER A 29 3.87 1.41 12.08
C SER A 29 3.31 2.83 12.23
N PRO A 30 3.46 3.47 13.41
CA PRO A 30 3.03 4.85 13.60
C PRO A 30 3.60 5.79 12.54
N ARG A 31 2.76 6.66 11.99
CA ARG A 31 3.14 7.65 10.97
C ARG A 31 3.73 7.08 9.68
N ALA A 32 3.56 5.79 9.43
CA ALA A 32 4.11 5.16 8.23
C ALA A 32 3.34 5.52 6.97
N LEU A 33 4.04 6.03 5.96
CA LEU A 33 3.54 6.07 4.58
C LEU A 33 3.63 4.66 4.01
N ALA A 34 2.53 4.13 3.51
CA ALA A 34 2.49 2.75 3.03
C ALA A 34 3.29 2.55 1.75
N SER A 35 3.23 3.52 0.85
CA SER A 35 3.85 3.44 -0.48
C SER A 35 4.00 4.82 -1.10
N PRO A 36 4.85 4.97 -2.13
CA PRO A 36 4.76 6.12 -3.02
C PRO A 36 3.37 6.25 -3.65
N LEU A 37 3.04 7.40 -4.19
CA LEU A 37 1.85 7.59 -5.01
C LEU A 37 1.91 6.62 -6.18
N HIS A 38 0.83 5.89 -6.43
CA HIS A 38 0.79 4.86 -7.48
C HIS A 38 -0.63 4.66 -8.01
N ARG A 39 -0.75 3.94 -9.13
CA ARG A 39 -2.04 3.50 -9.65
C ARG A 39 -1.94 2.10 -10.25
N HIS A 40 -3.00 1.33 -10.05
CA HIS A 40 -3.17 0.02 -10.65
C HIS A 40 -4.00 0.13 -11.92
N HIS A 41 -3.56 -0.48 -13.01
CA HIS A 41 -4.34 -0.52 -14.23
C HIS A 41 -5.42 -1.63 -14.23
N ASN A 42 -5.21 -2.69 -13.45
CA ASN A 42 -6.03 -3.89 -13.53
C ASN A 42 -6.87 -4.16 -12.27
N GLU A 43 -6.56 -3.56 -11.12
CA GLU A 43 -7.18 -3.92 -9.86
C GLU A 43 -7.91 -2.74 -9.21
N ASP A 44 -9.04 -3.05 -8.61
CA ASP A 44 -9.66 -2.22 -7.57
C ASP A 44 -9.15 -2.69 -6.21
N GLU A 45 -8.91 -1.76 -5.31
CA GLU A 45 -8.52 -2.05 -3.94
C GLU A 45 -9.50 -1.43 -2.96
N TYR A 46 -9.77 -2.16 -1.88
CA TYR A 46 -10.72 -1.74 -0.85
C TYR A 46 -10.09 -1.96 0.51
N SER A 47 -9.95 -0.90 1.30
CA SER A 47 -9.39 -0.97 2.65
C SER A 47 -10.49 -0.91 3.70
N TRP A 48 -10.58 -1.94 4.52
CA TRP A 48 -11.38 -1.95 5.74
C TRP A 48 -10.47 -1.68 6.93
N ILE A 49 -10.73 -0.60 7.67
CA ILE A 49 -9.90 -0.22 8.81
C ILE A 49 -10.31 -1.06 10.02
N ILE A 50 -9.35 -1.81 10.56
CA ILE A 50 -9.55 -2.64 11.76
C ILE A 50 -9.16 -1.85 13.01
N GLU A 51 -8.05 -1.12 12.95
CA GLU A 51 -7.42 -0.47 14.10
C GLU A 51 -6.67 0.78 13.67
N GLY A 52 -6.71 1.81 14.51
CA GLY A 52 -5.97 3.04 14.30
C GLY A 52 -6.68 4.06 13.42
N ARG A 53 -5.94 5.07 13.01
CA ARG A 53 -6.42 6.13 12.12
C ARG A 53 -5.66 6.09 10.80
N VAL A 54 -6.36 5.96 9.71
CA VAL A 54 -5.78 5.84 8.37
C VAL A 54 -6.12 7.05 7.53
N GLY A 55 -5.11 7.64 6.90
CA GLY A 55 -5.26 8.66 5.88
C GLY A 55 -5.06 8.08 4.50
N ALA A 56 -5.69 8.66 3.50
CA ALA A 56 -5.52 8.30 2.10
C ALA A 56 -5.57 9.53 1.21
N LEU A 57 -4.78 9.50 0.16
CA LEU A 57 -4.81 10.48 -0.93
C LEU A 57 -5.32 9.77 -2.18
N LEU A 58 -6.45 10.24 -2.72
CA LEU A 58 -7.10 9.73 -3.92
C LEU A 58 -7.18 10.86 -4.94
N GLY A 59 -6.28 10.87 -5.92
CA GLY A 59 -6.11 12.04 -6.76
C GLY A 59 -5.69 13.24 -5.92
N ASP A 60 -6.55 14.27 -5.86
CA ASP A 60 -6.31 15.47 -5.04
C ASP A 60 -7.08 15.43 -3.71
N GLU A 61 -7.92 14.43 -3.48
CA GLU A 61 -8.77 14.32 -2.29
C GLU A 61 -8.03 13.60 -1.16
N VAL A 62 -8.04 14.20 0.03
CA VAL A 62 -7.51 13.61 1.26
C VAL A 62 -8.67 13.11 2.11
N LEU A 63 -8.61 11.84 2.49
CA LEU A 63 -9.61 11.18 3.33
C LEU A 63 -8.96 10.66 4.62
N TYR A 64 -9.73 10.64 5.68
CA TYR A 64 -9.34 9.99 6.94
C TYR A 64 -10.45 9.06 7.41
N GLY A 65 -10.06 7.93 8.01
CA GLY A 65 -10.99 6.98 8.58
C GLY A 65 -10.45 6.31 9.83
N GLY A 66 -11.34 5.73 10.60
CA GLY A 66 -11.06 4.93 11.80
C GLY A 66 -11.67 3.53 11.70
N PRO A 67 -11.62 2.74 12.81
CA PRO A 67 -12.14 1.37 12.81
C PRO A 67 -13.59 1.30 12.33
N GLY A 68 -13.84 0.39 11.37
CA GLY A 68 -15.15 0.21 10.74
C GLY A 68 -15.39 1.06 9.51
N ASP A 69 -14.48 1.97 9.17
CA ASP A 69 -14.56 2.75 7.94
C ASP A 69 -13.95 1.98 6.76
N PHE A 70 -14.41 2.30 5.57
CA PHE A 70 -14.03 1.66 4.32
C PHE A 70 -13.51 2.70 3.32
N ILE A 71 -12.34 2.46 2.74
CA ILE A 71 -11.73 3.34 1.74
C ILE A 71 -11.67 2.61 0.41
N LEU A 72 -12.32 3.16 -0.61
CA LEU A 72 -12.31 2.64 -1.96
C LEU A 72 -11.19 3.27 -2.77
N LYS A 73 -10.36 2.45 -3.41
CA LYS A 73 -9.26 2.87 -4.27
C LYS A 73 -9.47 2.21 -5.64
N PRO A 74 -10.26 2.83 -6.53
CA PRO A 74 -10.58 2.22 -7.82
C PRO A 74 -9.37 2.18 -8.74
N ARG A 75 -9.38 1.21 -9.66
CA ARG A 75 -8.34 1.10 -10.68
C ARG A 75 -8.20 2.39 -11.48
N GLY A 76 -6.98 2.68 -11.91
CA GLY A 76 -6.67 3.88 -12.66
C GLY A 76 -6.56 5.15 -11.83
N GLN A 77 -6.96 5.11 -10.57
CA GLN A 77 -6.86 6.25 -9.65
C GLN A 77 -5.47 6.29 -9.02
N TRP A 78 -4.77 7.41 -9.16
CA TRP A 78 -3.56 7.69 -8.40
C TRP A 78 -3.90 7.78 -6.92
N HIS A 79 -3.22 6.99 -6.08
CA HIS A 79 -3.50 6.94 -4.65
C HIS A 79 -2.30 6.51 -3.82
N THR A 80 -2.38 6.80 -2.54
CA THR A 80 -1.57 6.21 -1.47
C THR A 80 -2.33 6.30 -0.16
N PHE A 81 -1.82 5.64 0.87
CA PHE A 81 -2.40 5.70 2.21
C PHE A 81 -1.31 5.63 3.27
N TRP A 82 -1.67 5.94 4.50
CA TRP A 82 -0.73 6.01 5.62
C TRP A 82 -1.42 5.80 6.96
N ASN A 83 -0.61 5.47 7.97
CA ASN A 83 -1.05 5.55 9.36
C ASN A 83 -0.96 7.00 9.82
N ALA A 84 -2.09 7.63 10.06
CA ALA A 84 -2.18 9.03 10.45
C ALA A 84 -2.07 9.26 11.96
N GLY A 85 -1.80 8.21 12.73
CA GLY A 85 -1.72 8.26 14.19
C GLY A 85 -0.33 7.96 14.73
N ASP A 86 -0.19 8.12 16.05
CA ASP A 86 1.05 7.83 16.79
C ASP A 86 1.05 6.40 17.38
N GLU A 87 -0.01 5.65 17.14
CA GLU A 87 -0.18 4.25 17.51
C GLU A 87 -0.18 3.38 16.26
N PRO A 88 0.09 2.05 16.38
CA PRO A 88 -0.06 1.14 15.27
C PRO A 88 -1.45 1.16 14.66
N ALA A 89 -1.53 0.98 13.36
CA ALA A 89 -2.78 0.82 12.63
C ALA A 89 -2.80 -0.50 11.87
N ARG A 90 -3.99 -0.94 11.47
CA ARG A 90 -4.17 -2.19 10.76
C ARG A 90 -5.39 -2.13 9.86
N ILE A 91 -5.22 -2.58 8.62
CA ILE A 91 -6.29 -2.65 7.64
C ILE A 91 -6.39 -4.05 7.06
N LEU A 92 -7.60 -4.42 6.61
CA LEU A 92 -7.77 -5.47 5.59
C LEU A 92 -7.80 -4.79 4.23
N GLU A 93 -7.03 -5.33 3.29
CA GLU A 93 -7.02 -4.90 1.90
C GLU A 93 -7.64 -5.98 1.04
N ILE A 94 -8.71 -5.65 0.34
CA ILE A 94 -9.35 -6.52 -0.64
C ILE A 94 -8.91 -6.05 -2.02
N ILE A 95 -8.33 -6.95 -2.81
CA ILE A 95 -7.81 -6.67 -4.15
C ILE A 95 -8.63 -7.47 -5.16
N SER A 96 -9.22 -6.82 -6.14
CA SER A 96 -10.06 -7.46 -7.15
C SER A 96 -9.74 -6.95 -8.56
N PRO A 97 -9.42 -7.85 -9.52
CA PRO A 97 -9.21 -9.30 -9.38
C PRO A 97 -7.97 -9.63 -8.55
N ALA A 98 -7.82 -10.90 -8.18
CA ALA A 98 -6.65 -11.39 -7.46
C ALA A 98 -5.42 -11.44 -8.37
N GLY A 99 -4.24 -11.50 -7.76
CA GLY A 99 -2.95 -11.64 -8.45
C GLY A 99 -1.92 -10.59 -8.03
N PHE A 100 -2.36 -9.37 -7.77
CA PHE A 100 -1.45 -8.31 -7.34
C PHE A 100 -0.78 -8.60 -6.00
N GLU A 101 -1.37 -9.39 -5.13
CA GLU A 101 -0.77 -9.79 -3.85
C GLU A 101 0.61 -10.41 -4.00
N GLN A 102 0.90 -11.00 -5.15
CA GLN A 102 2.23 -11.57 -5.44
C GLN A 102 3.32 -10.50 -5.61
N PHE A 103 2.95 -9.26 -5.94
CA PHE A 103 3.88 -8.13 -5.97
C PHE A 103 4.59 -7.96 -4.62
N PHE A 104 3.85 -8.08 -3.53
CA PHE A 104 4.42 -7.94 -2.18
C PHE A 104 5.41 -9.05 -1.86
N ASP A 105 5.13 -10.29 -2.27
CA ASP A 105 6.03 -11.42 -2.09
C ASP A 105 7.34 -11.20 -2.84
N GLU A 106 7.25 -10.79 -4.10
CA GLU A 106 8.43 -10.52 -4.93
C GLU A 106 9.23 -9.31 -4.43
N LEU A 107 8.55 -8.27 -3.94
CA LEU A 107 9.21 -7.12 -3.33
C LEU A 107 9.96 -7.54 -2.04
N SER A 108 9.33 -8.36 -1.22
CA SER A 108 9.95 -8.90 0.00
C SER A 108 11.18 -9.74 -0.31
N ASP A 109 11.12 -10.60 -1.32
CA ASP A 109 12.23 -11.45 -1.75
C ASP A 109 13.45 -10.63 -2.21
N ARG A 110 13.23 -9.37 -2.61
CA ARG A 110 14.27 -8.42 -3.00
C ARG A 110 14.71 -7.49 -1.88
N GLY A 111 14.28 -7.76 -0.66
CA GLY A 111 14.67 -7.03 0.55
C GLY A 111 13.79 -5.86 0.93
N GLY A 112 12.63 -5.70 0.28
CA GLY A 112 11.68 -4.62 0.56
C GLY A 112 12.07 -3.29 -0.09
N VAL A 113 11.36 -2.23 0.29
CA VAL A 113 11.49 -0.90 -0.32
C VAL A 113 12.86 -0.23 -0.07
N ASP A 114 13.54 -0.62 0.99
CA ASP A 114 14.84 -0.03 1.38
C ASP A 114 16.04 -0.70 0.71
N LYS A 115 15.86 -1.85 0.07
CA LYS A 115 16.97 -2.59 -0.55
C LYS A 115 16.81 -2.84 -2.04
N ILE A 116 15.59 -2.76 -2.57
CA ILE A 116 15.36 -2.98 -4.00
C ILE A 116 16.03 -1.87 -4.83
N SER A 117 16.70 -2.22 -5.92
CA SER A 117 17.24 -1.24 -6.85
C SER A 117 16.13 -0.57 -7.67
N THR A 118 16.40 0.63 -8.20
CA THR A 118 15.45 1.35 -9.05
C THR A 118 15.05 0.52 -10.26
N GLU A 119 16.03 -0.10 -10.93
CA GLU A 119 15.80 -0.93 -12.12
C GLU A 119 14.93 -2.15 -11.80
N ALA A 120 15.21 -2.82 -10.67
CA ALA A 120 14.42 -3.98 -10.24
C ALA A 120 13.00 -3.59 -9.85
N LEU A 121 12.81 -2.43 -9.24
CA LEU A 121 11.49 -1.91 -8.90
C LEU A 121 10.69 -1.56 -10.16
N ASP A 122 11.31 -0.88 -11.12
CA ASP A 122 10.66 -0.54 -12.39
C ASP A 122 10.21 -1.79 -13.15
N GLU A 123 11.06 -2.82 -13.20
CA GLU A 123 10.73 -4.10 -13.83
C GLU A 123 9.56 -4.79 -13.10
N LEU A 124 9.59 -4.79 -11.77
CA LEU A 124 8.54 -5.39 -10.96
C LEU A 124 7.20 -4.66 -11.18
N CYS A 125 7.19 -3.34 -11.14
CA CYS A 125 6.01 -2.53 -11.41
C CYS A 125 5.44 -2.81 -12.81
N ALA A 126 6.31 -2.88 -13.83
CA ALA A 126 5.89 -3.16 -15.20
C ALA A 126 5.18 -4.52 -15.34
N ARG A 127 5.65 -5.55 -14.65
CA ARG A 127 5.03 -6.89 -14.68
C ARG A 127 3.64 -6.93 -14.08
N TYR A 128 3.32 -6.02 -13.17
CA TYR A 128 2.01 -5.94 -12.51
C TYR A 128 1.14 -4.80 -13.02
N ASP A 129 1.53 -4.16 -14.14
CA ASP A 129 0.82 -2.98 -14.68
C ASP A 129 0.57 -1.92 -13.62
N LEU A 130 1.58 -1.69 -12.78
CA LEU A 130 1.60 -0.69 -11.72
C LEU A 130 2.44 0.49 -12.16
N GLU A 131 1.89 1.71 -12.07
CA GLU A 131 2.66 2.93 -12.18
C GLU A 131 2.94 3.47 -10.78
N MET A 132 4.18 3.81 -10.49
CA MET A 132 4.62 4.29 -9.19
C MET A 132 5.47 5.54 -9.33
N ASP A 133 5.10 6.60 -8.63
CA ASP A 133 5.84 7.85 -8.57
C ASP A 133 6.69 7.87 -7.28
N VAL A 134 7.91 7.34 -7.37
CA VAL A 134 8.82 7.28 -6.22
C VAL A 134 9.25 8.67 -5.75
N ASP A 135 9.26 9.67 -6.64
CA ASP A 135 9.63 11.05 -6.32
C ASP A 135 8.55 11.76 -5.48
N SER A 136 7.37 11.20 -5.36
CA SER A 136 6.30 11.72 -4.50
C SER A 136 6.57 11.59 -3.01
N VAL A 137 7.43 10.66 -2.60
CA VAL A 137 7.62 10.27 -1.19
C VAL A 137 8.08 11.44 -0.30
N PRO A 138 9.11 12.24 -0.65
CA PRO A 138 9.54 13.33 0.22
C PRO A 138 8.45 14.38 0.48
N GLU A 139 7.68 14.74 -0.53
CA GLU A 139 6.59 15.70 -0.42
C GLU A 139 5.43 15.16 0.42
N LEU A 140 5.07 13.89 0.23
CA LEU A 140 4.04 13.23 1.03
C LEU A 140 4.44 13.15 2.51
N CYS A 141 5.68 12.78 2.80
CA CYS A 141 6.19 12.71 4.16
C CYS A 141 6.18 14.08 4.83
N LYS A 142 6.60 15.13 4.12
CA LYS A 142 6.58 16.51 4.62
C LYS A 142 5.15 17.00 4.85
N ARG A 143 4.27 16.81 3.88
CA ARG A 143 2.89 17.30 3.92
C ARG A 143 2.07 16.70 5.04
N PHE A 144 2.25 15.40 5.31
CA PHE A 144 1.43 14.66 6.26
C PHE A 144 2.18 14.22 7.54
N ASP A 145 3.42 14.67 7.71
CA ASP A 145 4.28 14.29 8.84
C ASP A 145 4.44 12.76 8.95
N LEU A 146 4.96 12.16 7.89
CA LEU A 146 5.07 10.70 7.75
C LEU A 146 6.52 10.26 7.68
N LYS A 147 6.70 8.95 7.89
CA LYS A 147 7.97 8.23 7.82
C LYS A 147 7.96 7.28 6.64
N PHE A 148 9.08 7.20 5.94
CA PHE A 148 9.32 6.21 4.87
C PHE A 148 10.81 5.90 4.83
N PRO A 149 11.22 4.63 4.56
CA PRO A 149 12.64 4.27 4.48
C PRO A 149 13.40 5.16 3.47
N GLY A 150 14.58 5.63 3.89
CA GLY A 150 15.43 6.50 3.06
C GLY A 150 15.05 7.98 3.07
N VAL A 151 13.99 8.38 3.72
CA VAL A 151 13.62 9.79 3.91
C VAL A 151 14.07 10.24 5.31
N PRO A 152 14.89 11.29 5.43
CA PRO A 152 15.32 11.82 6.72
C PRO A 152 14.12 12.29 7.55
N ILE A 153 14.21 12.03 8.86
CA ILE A 153 13.23 12.52 9.85
C ILE A 153 13.56 13.97 10.21
#